data_7def98f2ed2c81a8b4dc9b872cf37130
#
_entry.id   7def98f2ed2c81a8b4dc9b872cf37130
#
_cell.length_a   1.000
_cell.length_b   1.000
_cell.length_c   1.000
_cell.angle_alpha   90.00
_cell.angle_beta   90.00
_cell.angle_gamma   90.00
#
_symmetry.space_group_name_H-M   'P 1'
#
loop_
_entity.id
_entity.type
_entity.pdbx_description
1 polymer ?
#
loop_
_entity_poly.entity_id
_entity_poly.type
_entity_poly.pdbx_seq_one_letter_code
_entity_poly.pdbx_strand_id
1 'polypeptide(L)'
;PLAPDSDEPPAVGPESEDWLGVPMRRDDRVCGAVVVQSYDRPNCFGEEERALLSFVAQHILTALDRHRAREELERRVEERTRALQLSNRDLQAEIVERQRAERLQRALFRIAELSITAESLERFYAHVHDVVGELLYARNFYIALLSEDGNSLEFPYSIDERDIARATRKLSSGLTEYV
;
A
#
# COMPACT_ATOMS: atom_id res chain seq x y z
N PRO A 1 -16.64 70.87 -8.40
CA PRO A 1 -17.31 69.63 -8.68
C PRO A 1 -16.29 68.60 -9.18
N LEU A 2 -15.84 67.79 -8.30
CA LEU A 2 -15.01 66.67 -8.66
C LEU A 2 -15.95 65.55 -9.14
N ALA A 3 -15.75 65.05 -10.33
CA ALA A 3 -16.41 63.86 -10.83
C ALA A 3 -16.06 62.69 -9.91
N PRO A 4 -17.00 61.83 -9.56
CA PRO A 4 -16.68 60.62 -8.82
C PRO A 4 -15.84 59.70 -9.71
N ASP A 5 -14.69 59.30 -9.20
CA ASP A 5 -13.86 58.26 -9.77
C ASP A 5 -14.68 56.96 -9.74
N SER A 6 -15.22 56.56 -10.88
CA SER A 6 -16.03 55.38 -11.05
C SER A 6 -15.14 54.17 -11.34
N ASP A 7 -14.50 53.68 -10.30
CA ASP A 7 -13.82 52.37 -10.31
C ASP A 7 -14.70 51.29 -9.63
N GLU A 8 -16.02 51.52 -9.60
CA GLU A 8 -16.99 50.49 -9.21
C GLU A 8 -17.22 49.53 -10.37
N PRO A 9 -17.04 48.23 -10.13
CA PRO A 9 -17.36 47.22 -11.14
C PRO A 9 -18.84 47.35 -11.53
N PRO A 10 -19.18 47.19 -12.83
CA PRO A 10 -20.55 47.40 -13.30
C PRO A 10 -21.51 46.49 -12.55
N ALA A 11 -22.61 47.04 -12.08
CA ALA A 11 -23.68 46.28 -11.42
C ALA A 11 -24.16 45.18 -12.37
N VAL A 12 -24.06 43.93 -11.94
CA VAL A 12 -24.48 42.77 -12.73
C VAL A 12 -25.93 42.46 -12.39
N GLY A 13 -26.83 42.77 -13.29
CA GLY A 13 -28.26 42.49 -13.17
C GLY A 13 -29.14 43.72 -13.26
N PRO A 14 -30.47 43.55 -13.29
CA PRO A 14 -31.43 44.66 -13.24
C PRO A 14 -31.35 45.40 -11.90
N GLU A 15 -31.62 46.70 -11.92
CA GLU A 15 -31.70 47.50 -10.70
C GLU A 15 -32.81 47.00 -9.80
N SER A 16 -32.49 46.79 -8.51
CA SER A 16 -33.48 46.37 -7.49
C SER A 16 -34.17 47.61 -6.88
N GLU A 17 -35.48 47.47 -6.64
CA GLU A 17 -36.29 48.48 -5.95
C GLU A 17 -35.97 48.57 -4.45
N ASP A 18 -35.53 47.43 -3.89
CA ASP A 18 -35.07 47.33 -2.50
C ASP A 18 -34.10 46.16 -2.33
N TRP A 19 -33.17 46.27 -1.38
CA TRP A 19 -32.25 45.19 -1.07
C TRP A 19 -31.82 45.21 0.39
N LEU A 20 -31.52 44.01 0.93
CA LEU A 20 -30.97 43.82 2.26
C LEU A 20 -29.79 42.85 2.20
N GLY A 21 -28.64 43.32 2.66
CA GLY A 21 -27.43 42.51 2.79
C GLY A 21 -26.99 42.38 4.24
N VAL A 22 -26.65 41.17 4.67
CA VAL A 22 -26.06 40.91 5.99
C VAL A 22 -24.72 40.20 5.84
N PRO A 23 -23.69 40.62 6.59
CA PRO A 23 -22.39 40.00 6.49
C PRO A 23 -22.36 38.64 7.22
N MET A 24 -21.75 37.68 6.60
CA MET A 24 -21.32 36.43 7.29
C MET A 24 -19.97 36.66 7.97
N ARG A 25 -19.92 36.56 9.29
CA ARG A 25 -18.70 36.81 10.06
C ARG A 25 -18.18 35.57 10.74
N ARG A 26 -16.88 35.36 10.68
CA ARG A 26 -16.14 34.36 11.42
C ARG A 26 -15.00 35.03 12.16
N ASP A 27 -14.92 34.88 13.49
CA ASP A 27 -13.86 35.47 14.32
C ASP A 27 -13.60 36.96 14.00
N ASP A 28 -14.66 37.78 13.97
CA ASP A 28 -14.66 39.20 13.62
C ASP A 28 -14.26 39.57 12.17
N ARG A 29 -14.01 38.58 11.32
CA ARG A 29 -13.73 38.81 9.89
C ARG A 29 -14.98 38.54 9.06
N VAL A 30 -15.27 39.43 8.12
CA VAL A 30 -16.29 39.19 7.11
C VAL A 30 -15.74 38.22 6.08
N CYS A 31 -16.40 37.07 5.92
CA CYS A 31 -16.05 36.01 4.97
C CYS A 31 -17.07 35.88 3.82
N GLY A 32 -18.12 36.66 3.83
CA GLY A 32 -19.15 36.70 2.79
C GLY A 32 -20.33 37.54 3.19
N ALA A 33 -21.37 37.55 2.38
CA ALA A 33 -22.64 38.17 2.69
C ALA A 33 -23.80 37.29 2.19
N VAL A 34 -24.94 37.43 2.82
CA VAL A 34 -26.23 36.93 2.32
C VAL A 34 -27.05 38.13 1.95
N VAL A 35 -27.60 38.16 0.73
CA VAL A 35 -28.33 39.27 0.18
C VAL A 35 -29.68 38.76 -0.31
N VAL A 36 -30.72 39.54 -0.06
CA VAL A 36 -32.05 39.42 -0.67
C VAL A 36 -32.39 40.73 -1.43
N GLN A 37 -33.09 40.62 -2.52
CA GLN A 37 -33.44 41.74 -3.38
C GLN A 37 -34.90 41.65 -3.77
N SER A 38 -35.54 42.82 -3.92
CA SER A 38 -36.87 42.98 -4.51
C SER A 38 -36.80 43.83 -5.78
N TYR A 39 -37.46 43.39 -6.84
CA TYR A 39 -37.50 44.06 -8.11
C TYR A 39 -38.86 44.77 -8.39
N ASP A 40 -39.85 44.52 -7.51
CA ASP A 40 -41.24 44.97 -7.72
C ASP A 40 -41.82 45.74 -6.52
N ARG A 41 -41.12 45.71 -5.35
CA ARG A 41 -41.59 46.31 -4.11
C ARG A 41 -40.50 47.12 -3.43
N PRO A 42 -40.68 48.44 -3.31
CA PRO A 42 -39.79 49.26 -2.49
C PRO A 42 -40.12 49.16 -1.00
N ASN A 43 -39.14 49.38 -0.14
CA ASN A 43 -39.23 49.41 1.33
C ASN A 43 -39.86 48.17 1.95
N CYS A 44 -39.52 46.98 1.42
CA CYS A 44 -40.05 45.70 1.93
C CYS A 44 -39.15 45.05 2.97
N PHE A 45 -37.93 45.55 3.22
CA PHE A 45 -37.00 45.02 4.16
C PHE A 45 -36.81 45.95 5.37
N GLY A 46 -37.24 45.51 6.55
CA GLY A 46 -37.07 46.19 7.83
C GLY A 46 -36.12 45.46 8.80
N GLU A 47 -36.22 45.86 10.08
CA GLU A 47 -35.35 45.28 11.11
C GLU A 47 -35.68 43.79 11.41
N GLU A 48 -36.94 43.37 11.21
CA GLU A 48 -37.32 41.98 11.39
C GLU A 48 -36.71 41.07 10.32
N GLU A 49 -36.76 41.51 9.06
CA GLU A 49 -36.12 40.78 7.93
C GLU A 49 -34.62 40.75 8.08
N ARG A 50 -34.02 41.85 8.57
CA ARG A 50 -32.60 41.91 8.85
C ARG A 50 -32.18 40.91 9.95
N ALA A 51 -32.96 40.82 11.04
CA ALA A 51 -32.71 39.88 12.12
C ALA A 51 -32.82 38.43 11.62
N LEU A 52 -33.84 38.14 10.84
CA LEU A 52 -34.04 36.83 10.21
C LEU A 52 -32.91 36.46 9.28
N LEU A 53 -32.50 37.38 8.38
CA LEU A 53 -31.45 37.16 7.42
C LEU A 53 -30.10 36.97 8.12
N SER A 54 -29.85 37.71 9.21
CA SER A 54 -28.65 37.53 10.05
C SER A 54 -28.59 36.15 10.69
N PHE A 55 -29.72 35.65 11.19
CA PHE A 55 -29.82 34.29 11.72
C PHE A 55 -29.54 33.23 10.64
N VAL A 56 -30.15 33.39 9.46
CA VAL A 56 -29.90 32.50 8.31
C VAL A 56 -28.43 32.52 7.89
N ALA A 57 -27.82 33.71 7.79
CA ALA A 57 -26.42 33.87 7.45
C ALA A 57 -25.47 33.12 8.41
N GLN A 58 -25.78 33.18 9.72
CA GLN A 58 -25.00 32.44 10.72
C GLN A 58 -25.14 30.92 10.59
N HIS A 59 -26.33 30.44 10.28
CA HIS A 59 -26.57 29.01 10.05
C HIS A 59 -25.92 28.50 8.76
N ILE A 60 -25.97 29.29 7.69
CA ILE A 60 -25.26 28.95 6.43
C ILE A 60 -23.75 28.84 6.70
N LEU A 61 -23.16 29.80 7.42
CA LEU A 61 -21.74 29.77 7.74
C LEU A 61 -21.38 28.53 8.56
N THR A 62 -22.18 28.20 9.57
CA THR A 62 -21.97 27.00 10.42
C THR A 62 -22.05 25.73 9.58
N ALA A 63 -23.01 25.63 8.65
CA ALA A 63 -23.12 24.49 7.74
C ALA A 63 -21.92 24.35 6.80
N LEU A 64 -21.46 25.46 6.23
CA LEU A 64 -20.26 25.48 5.39
C LEU A 64 -19.01 25.07 6.14
N ASP A 65 -18.84 25.51 7.38
CA ASP A 65 -17.67 25.14 8.19
C ASP A 65 -17.68 23.64 8.54
N ARG A 66 -18.85 23.10 8.89
CA ARG A 66 -19.00 21.67 9.12
C ARG A 66 -18.70 20.85 7.85
N HIS A 67 -19.17 21.30 6.70
CA HIS A 67 -18.92 20.63 5.43
C HIS A 67 -17.43 20.59 5.11
N ARG A 68 -16.75 21.72 5.19
CA ARG A 68 -15.31 21.83 4.94
C ARG A 68 -14.49 20.98 5.92
N ALA A 69 -14.85 21.02 7.20
CA ALA A 69 -14.17 20.20 8.22
C ALA A 69 -14.33 18.69 7.95
N ARG A 70 -15.51 18.29 7.49
CA ARG A 70 -15.78 16.89 7.11
C ARG A 70 -14.98 16.47 5.88
N GLU A 71 -14.99 17.26 4.82
CA GLU A 71 -14.20 16.98 3.62
C GLU A 71 -12.70 16.85 3.93
N GLU A 72 -12.16 17.74 4.74
CA GLU A 72 -10.76 17.68 5.16
C GLU A 72 -10.46 16.44 5.99
N LEU A 73 -11.37 16.03 6.88
CA LEU A 73 -11.23 14.81 7.66
C LEU A 73 -11.28 13.57 6.76
N GLU A 74 -12.22 13.50 5.84
CA GLU A 74 -12.36 12.40 4.87
C GLU A 74 -11.08 12.26 4.03
N ARG A 75 -10.55 13.38 3.53
CA ARG A 75 -9.28 13.41 2.79
C ARG A 75 -8.11 12.87 3.63
N ARG A 76 -7.97 13.31 4.88
CA ARG A 76 -6.90 12.83 5.77
C ARG A 76 -7.03 11.35 6.11
N VAL A 77 -8.25 10.87 6.31
CA VAL A 77 -8.51 9.44 6.56
C VAL A 77 -8.09 8.62 5.33
N GLU A 78 -8.45 9.06 4.14
CA GLU A 78 -8.09 8.36 2.89
C GLU A 78 -6.56 8.32 2.68
N GLU A 79 -5.87 9.44 2.86
CA GLU A 79 -4.41 9.52 2.78
C GLU A 79 -3.71 8.59 3.78
N ARG A 80 -4.15 8.61 5.04
CA ARG A 80 -3.60 7.72 6.08
C ARG A 80 -3.89 6.25 5.79
N THR A 81 -5.08 5.94 5.32
CA THR A 81 -5.45 4.56 4.98
C THR A 81 -4.58 4.02 3.86
N ARG A 82 -4.35 4.82 2.79
CA ARG A 82 -3.44 4.46 1.69
C ARG A 82 -2.01 4.25 2.19
N ALA A 83 -1.50 5.16 3.02
CA ALA A 83 -0.15 5.04 3.57
C ALA A 83 0.02 3.78 4.44
N LEU A 84 -0.98 3.48 5.29
CA LEU A 84 -0.99 2.25 6.11
C LEU A 84 -1.05 0.98 5.26
N GLN A 85 -1.84 0.97 4.18
CA GLN A 85 -1.92 -0.18 3.28
C GLN A 85 -0.59 -0.46 2.58
N LEU A 86 0.11 0.58 2.12
CA LEU A 86 1.44 0.45 1.52
C LEU A 86 2.43 -0.10 2.55
N SER A 87 2.53 0.52 3.72
CA SER A 87 3.42 0.07 4.79
C SER A 87 3.15 -1.38 5.22
N ASN A 88 1.88 -1.78 5.27
CA ASN A 88 1.52 -3.17 5.62
C ASN A 88 1.98 -4.16 4.54
N ARG A 89 1.86 -3.81 3.26
CA ARG A 89 2.38 -4.65 2.15
C ARG A 89 3.89 -4.82 2.23
N ASP A 90 4.61 -3.75 2.50
CA ASP A 90 6.06 -3.77 2.60
C ASP A 90 6.50 -4.65 3.78
N LEU A 91 5.86 -4.48 4.94
CA LEU A 91 6.12 -5.33 6.11
C LEU A 91 5.80 -6.81 5.85
N GLN A 92 4.72 -7.11 5.14
CA GLN A 92 4.38 -8.49 4.78
C GLN A 92 5.43 -9.10 3.85
N ALA A 93 5.92 -8.35 2.87
CA ALA A 93 6.99 -8.79 1.99
C ALA A 93 8.29 -9.06 2.78
N GLU A 94 8.67 -8.16 3.67
CA GLU A 94 9.84 -8.32 4.54
C GLU A 94 9.72 -9.56 5.45
N ILE A 95 8.55 -9.80 6.04
CA ILE A 95 8.30 -10.99 6.87
C ILE A 95 8.50 -12.27 6.05
N VAL A 96 7.98 -12.33 4.83
CA VAL A 96 8.13 -13.50 3.95
C VAL A 96 9.61 -13.74 3.61
N GLU A 97 10.34 -12.70 3.23
CA GLU A 97 11.77 -12.77 2.93
C GLU A 97 12.57 -13.25 4.16
N ARG A 98 12.32 -12.67 5.31
CA ARG A 98 12.96 -13.04 6.55
C ARG A 98 12.70 -14.50 6.92
N GLN A 99 11.45 -14.97 6.82
CA GLN A 99 11.10 -16.37 7.08
C GLN A 99 11.80 -17.33 6.10
N ARG A 100 11.98 -16.91 4.84
CA ARG A 100 12.73 -17.70 3.85
C ARG A 100 14.20 -17.80 4.22
N ALA A 101 14.82 -16.67 4.58
CA ALA A 101 16.21 -16.62 5.02
C ALA A 101 16.45 -17.48 6.28
N GLU A 102 15.56 -17.38 7.27
CA GLU A 102 15.64 -18.17 8.50
C GLU A 102 15.47 -19.68 8.26
N ARG A 103 14.60 -20.09 7.32
CA ARG A 103 14.46 -21.49 6.91
C ARG A 103 15.74 -22.02 6.26
N LEU A 104 16.30 -21.25 5.33
CA LEU A 104 17.54 -21.60 4.66
C LEU A 104 18.70 -21.71 5.66
N GLN A 105 18.84 -20.73 6.54
CA GLN A 105 19.89 -20.74 7.57
C GLN A 105 19.79 -21.97 8.50
N ARG A 106 18.58 -22.31 8.94
CA ARG A 106 18.34 -23.51 9.76
C ARG A 106 18.71 -24.79 9.02
N ALA A 107 18.36 -24.88 7.74
CA ALA A 107 18.70 -26.03 6.92
C ALA A 107 20.21 -26.19 6.75
N LEU A 108 20.92 -25.09 6.44
CA LEU A 108 22.39 -25.10 6.33
C LEU A 108 23.06 -25.53 7.65
N PHE A 109 22.56 -25.03 8.78
CA PHE A 109 23.10 -25.42 10.08
C PHE A 109 22.87 -26.91 10.36
N ARG A 110 21.67 -27.45 10.07
CA ARG A 110 21.39 -28.88 10.20
C ARG A 110 22.31 -29.74 9.34
N ILE A 111 22.55 -29.35 8.08
CA ILE A 111 23.47 -30.09 7.20
C ILE A 111 24.89 -30.05 7.75
N ALA A 112 25.36 -28.90 8.24
CA ALA A 112 26.67 -28.77 8.84
C ALA A 112 26.83 -29.70 10.11
N GLU A 113 25.81 -29.70 10.97
CA GLU A 113 25.79 -30.59 12.16
C GLU A 113 25.79 -32.06 11.76
N LEU A 114 24.98 -32.43 10.77
CA LEU A 114 24.91 -33.80 10.26
C LEU A 114 26.25 -34.29 9.65
N SER A 115 26.99 -33.36 9.01
CA SER A 115 28.31 -33.73 8.44
C SER A 115 29.34 -34.15 9.49
N ILE A 116 29.16 -33.71 10.74
CA ILE A 116 30.06 -34.05 11.86
C ILE A 116 29.55 -35.24 12.66
N THR A 117 28.22 -35.40 12.78
CA THR A 117 27.60 -36.35 13.70
C THR A 117 27.08 -37.63 13.04
N ALA A 118 27.03 -37.69 11.70
CA ALA A 118 26.50 -38.85 11.00
C ALA A 118 27.40 -40.09 11.19
N GLU A 119 26.77 -41.22 11.56
CA GLU A 119 27.44 -42.51 11.80
C GLU A 119 27.93 -43.14 10.48
N SER A 120 27.28 -42.88 9.36
CA SER A 120 27.67 -43.35 8.02
C SER A 120 27.31 -42.34 6.94
N LEU A 121 27.98 -42.44 5.77
CA LEU A 121 27.70 -41.60 4.61
C LEU A 121 26.27 -41.80 4.06
N GLU A 122 25.75 -43.03 4.11
CA GLU A 122 24.39 -43.32 3.64
C GLU A 122 23.36 -42.55 4.48
N ARG A 123 23.52 -42.59 5.82
CA ARG A 123 22.66 -41.81 6.72
C ARG A 123 22.80 -40.31 6.53
N PHE A 124 24.02 -39.83 6.32
CA PHE A 124 24.26 -38.45 6.02
C PHE A 124 23.52 -37.99 4.74
N TYR A 125 23.66 -38.75 3.63
CA TYR A 125 22.97 -38.45 2.37
C TYR A 125 21.45 -38.48 2.53
N ALA A 126 20.89 -39.45 3.25
CA ALA A 126 19.46 -39.52 3.49
C ALA A 126 18.94 -38.28 4.26
N HIS A 127 19.65 -37.90 5.34
CA HIS A 127 19.27 -36.68 6.09
C HIS A 127 19.45 -35.37 5.26
N VAL A 128 20.49 -35.30 4.43
CA VAL A 128 20.65 -34.16 3.52
C VAL A 128 19.47 -34.07 2.54
N HIS A 129 19.03 -35.24 2.01
CA HIS A 129 17.84 -35.28 1.14
C HIS A 129 16.59 -34.79 1.86
N ASP A 130 16.36 -35.21 3.12
CA ASP A 130 15.22 -34.76 3.93
C ASP A 130 15.25 -33.24 4.11
N VAL A 131 16.41 -32.66 4.47
CA VAL A 131 16.57 -31.22 4.66
C VAL A 131 16.37 -30.45 3.35
N VAL A 132 16.89 -30.96 2.24
CA VAL A 132 16.68 -30.37 0.90
C VAL A 132 15.20 -30.44 0.51
N GLY A 133 14.52 -31.55 0.83
CA GLY A 133 13.09 -31.74 0.60
C GLY A 133 12.18 -30.75 1.35
N GLU A 134 12.64 -30.23 2.51
CA GLU A 134 11.94 -29.15 3.22
C GLU A 134 12.03 -27.79 2.48
N LEU A 135 13.05 -27.60 1.65
CA LEU A 135 13.32 -26.33 0.96
C LEU A 135 12.91 -26.33 -0.49
N LEU A 136 13.03 -27.48 -1.15
CA LEU A 136 12.86 -27.65 -2.59
C LEU A 136 11.99 -28.88 -2.87
N TYR A 137 11.44 -28.96 -4.08
CA TYR A 137 10.86 -30.21 -4.57
C TYR A 137 11.99 -31.22 -4.84
N ALA A 138 12.18 -32.20 -3.96
CA ALA A 138 13.30 -33.14 -4.01
C ALA A 138 12.85 -34.61 -4.06
N ARG A 139 11.68 -34.91 -4.65
CA ARG A 139 11.24 -36.32 -4.80
C ARG A 139 12.16 -37.15 -5.70
N ASN A 140 12.87 -36.48 -6.60
CA ASN A 140 13.93 -37.07 -7.42
C ASN A 140 15.23 -36.40 -7.01
N PHE A 141 16.05 -37.10 -6.25
CA PHE A 141 17.30 -36.57 -5.70
C PHE A 141 18.39 -37.62 -5.83
N TYR A 142 19.55 -37.21 -6.32
CA TYR A 142 20.72 -38.07 -6.35
C TYR A 142 22.00 -37.28 -6.13
N ILE A 143 23.03 -37.97 -5.66
CA ILE A 143 24.39 -37.45 -5.51
C ILE A 143 25.24 -38.20 -6.55
N ALA A 144 25.93 -37.46 -7.41
CA ALA A 144 26.86 -38.02 -8.37
C ALA A 144 28.28 -37.56 -8.00
N LEU A 145 29.18 -38.49 -7.89
CA LEU A 145 30.59 -38.24 -7.64
C LEU A 145 31.43 -38.69 -8.87
N LEU A 146 32.44 -37.88 -9.21
CA LEU A 146 33.39 -38.29 -10.21
C LEU A 146 34.34 -39.34 -9.61
N SER A 147 34.58 -40.43 -10.33
CA SER A 147 35.53 -41.45 -9.92
C SER A 147 36.98 -40.87 -9.84
N GLU A 148 37.85 -41.52 -9.09
CA GLU A 148 39.25 -41.08 -8.91
C GLU A 148 40.01 -40.94 -10.24
N ASP A 149 39.71 -41.78 -11.21
CA ASP A 149 40.34 -41.72 -12.57
C ASP A 149 39.74 -40.67 -13.48
N GLY A 150 38.69 -39.96 -13.03
CA GLY A 150 38.01 -38.90 -13.77
C GLY A 150 37.21 -39.37 -14.98
N ASN A 151 36.95 -40.67 -15.15
CA ASN A 151 36.33 -41.23 -16.37
C ASN A 151 34.90 -41.73 -16.19
N SER A 152 34.40 -41.84 -14.94
CA SER A 152 33.08 -42.34 -14.65
C SER A 152 32.37 -41.58 -13.51
N LEU A 153 31.04 -41.70 -13.46
CA LEU A 153 30.22 -41.15 -12.40
C LEU A 153 29.71 -42.31 -11.53
N GLU A 154 29.85 -42.15 -10.23
CA GLU A 154 29.30 -42.98 -9.18
C GLU A 154 28.11 -42.31 -8.54
N PHE A 155 27.09 -43.07 -8.16
CA PHE A 155 25.86 -42.54 -7.57
C PHE A 155 25.69 -43.11 -6.16
N PRO A 156 26.39 -42.61 -5.13
CA PRO A 156 26.33 -43.16 -3.77
C PRO A 156 24.97 -43.01 -3.12
N TYR A 157 24.13 -42.11 -3.63
CA TYR A 157 22.74 -41.89 -3.19
C TYR A 157 21.85 -41.54 -4.36
N SER A 158 20.71 -42.23 -4.48
CA SER A 158 19.72 -41.93 -5.52
C SER A 158 18.31 -42.32 -5.07
N ILE A 159 17.39 -41.38 -5.08
CA ILE A 159 15.95 -41.59 -4.90
C ILE A 159 15.26 -41.04 -6.16
N ASP A 160 14.34 -41.83 -6.71
CA ASP A 160 13.59 -41.46 -7.90
C ASP A 160 12.14 -42.01 -7.79
N GLU A 161 11.15 -41.18 -8.06
CA GLU A 161 9.72 -41.53 -8.03
C GLU A 161 9.38 -42.68 -8.97
N ARG A 162 10.18 -42.91 -10.00
CA ARG A 162 9.97 -43.93 -11.02
C ARG A 162 10.84 -45.18 -10.77
N ASP A 163 11.45 -45.29 -9.58
CA ASP A 163 12.32 -46.43 -9.19
C ASP A 163 13.48 -46.67 -10.15
N ILE A 164 14.02 -45.61 -10.77
CA ILE A 164 15.15 -45.73 -11.69
C ILE A 164 16.44 -45.83 -10.87
N ALA A 165 16.96 -47.06 -10.72
CA ALA A 165 18.27 -47.28 -10.11
C ALA A 165 19.38 -46.69 -10.99
N ARG A 166 20.24 -45.85 -10.40
CA ARG A 166 21.39 -45.24 -11.11
C ARG A 166 22.65 -46.08 -10.84
N ALA A 167 23.12 -46.78 -11.86
CA ALA A 167 24.39 -47.50 -11.81
C ALA A 167 25.55 -46.58 -12.19
N THR A 168 26.75 -46.91 -11.71
CA THR A 168 28.01 -46.29 -12.16
C THR A 168 28.10 -46.35 -13.67
N ARG A 169 28.42 -45.24 -14.31
CA ARG A 169 28.52 -45.12 -15.76
C ARG A 169 29.66 -44.23 -16.21
N LYS A 170 30.18 -44.52 -17.39
CA LYS A 170 31.19 -43.62 -18.05
C LYS A 170 30.63 -42.24 -18.29
N LEU A 171 31.46 -41.24 -18.27
CA LEU A 171 31.11 -39.88 -18.66
C LEU A 171 30.47 -39.88 -20.06
N SER A 172 29.44 -39.10 -20.22
CA SER A 172 28.70 -38.91 -21.47
C SER A 172 28.21 -37.46 -21.57
N SER A 173 27.37 -37.12 -22.51
CA SER A 173 26.77 -35.78 -22.66
C SER A 173 25.44 -35.64 -21.93
N GLY A 174 25.31 -36.19 -20.73
CA GLY A 174 24.10 -36.09 -19.91
C GLY A 174 24.02 -34.79 -19.10
N LEU A 175 22.88 -34.55 -18.44
CA LEU A 175 22.67 -33.36 -17.61
C LEU A 175 23.66 -33.27 -16.44
N THR A 176 24.09 -34.39 -15.88
CA THR A 176 25.03 -34.47 -14.76
C THR A 176 26.43 -34.00 -15.13
N GLU A 177 26.82 -34.19 -16.38
CA GLU A 177 28.13 -33.77 -16.89
C GLU A 177 28.18 -32.33 -17.38
N TYR A 178 27.03 -31.65 -17.39
CA TYR A 178 26.94 -30.24 -17.80
C TYR A 178 27.24 -29.28 -16.65
N VAL A 179 27.25 -29.77 -15.41
CA VAL A 179 27.57 -29.00 -14.20
C VAL A 179 29.05 -29.07 -13.91
#